data_563bf610c497deb992f4347dcc0a81f2
#
_entry.id   563bf610c497deb992f4347dcc0a81f2
#
_cell.length_a   1.000
_cell.length_b   1.000
_cell.length_c   1.000
_cell.angle_alpha   90.00
_cell.angle_beta   90.00
_cell.angle_gamma   90.00
#
_symmetry.space_group_name_H-M   'P 1'
#
loop_
_entity.id
_entity.type
_entity.pdbx_description
1 polymer ?
#
loop_
_entity_poly.entity_id
_entity_poly.type
_entity_poly.pdbx_seq_one_letter_code
_entity_poly.pdbx_strand_id
1 'polypeptide(L)'
;NALKAELGHTRGSCPFTKFICMNSGSESVTVALRIADVNANNLTSKGARYEGYPIKMVSIVRSFHGRTDRPAQISHSCKDGYDENLASFQDRDNLILVPANDVVALREVFERAVNEKFFIELVAVEPVQGEGNPGQCIARDFYDEVRKLTNEHGSMFLVDSIQAGIRGQ
;
A
#
# COMPACT_ATOMS: atom_id res chain seq x y z
N ASN A 1 -8.47 -25.07 3.13
CA ASN A 1 -7.70 -25.47 4.33
C ASN A 1 -6.18 -25.54 4.05
N ALA A 2 -5.71 -25.95 2.85
CA ALA A 2 -4.28 -26.00 2.52
C ALA A 2 -3.60 -24.63 2.64
N LEU A 3 -4.19 -23.55 2.08
CA LEU A 3 -3.65 -22.20 2.18
C LEU A 3 -3.54 -21.72 3.64
N LYS A 4 -4.51 -22.06 4.50
CA LYS A 4 -4.44 -21.72 5.93
C LYS A 4 -3.32 -22.49 6.64
N ALA A 5 -3.10 -23.73 6.29
CA ALA A 5 -2.03 -24.53 6.85
C ALA A 5 -0.66 -23.98 6.45
N GLU A 6 -0.50 -23.61 5.17
CA GLU A 6 0.72 -23.02 4.65
C GLU A 6 1.06 -21.68 5.28
N LEU A 7 0.09 -20.76 5.34
CA LEU A 7 0.29 -19.44 5.95
C LEU A 7 0.42 -19.46 7.47
N GLY A 8 0.01 -20.53 8.11
CA GLY A 8 0.03 -20.68 9.57
C GLY A 8 1.15 -21.56 10.12
N HIS A 9 1.93 -22.25 9.27
CA HIS A 9 2.83 -23.30 9.73
C HIS A 9 3.93 -22.78 10.67
N THR A 10 4.49 -21.60 10.44
CA THR A 10 5.53 -21.01 11.29
C THR A 10 5.00 -20.47 12.64
N ARG A 11 3.70 -20.24 12.74
CA ARG A 11 3.05 -19.68 13.96
C ARG A 11 2.07 -20.63 14.63
N GLY A 12 1.93 -21.84 14.10
CA GLY A 12 0.97 -22.83 14.58
C GLY A 12 -0.49 -22.54 14.22
N SER A 13 -0.81 -21.34 13.69
CA SER A 13 -2.15 -20.99 13.22
C SER A 13 -2.10 -19.87 12.17
N CYS A 14 -3.03 -19.92 11.22
CA CYS A 14 -3.16 -18.87 10.21
C CYS A 14 -3.75 -17.59 10.84
N PRO A 15 -3.07 -16.43 10.70
CA PRO A 15 -3.57 -15.17 11.25
C PRO A 15 -4.74 -14.57 10.45
N PHE A 16 -5.00 -15.11 9.25
CA PHE A 16 -6.04 -14.58 8.36
C PHE A 16 -7.33 -15.39 8.44
N THR A 17 -8.45 -14.71 8.52
CA THR A 17 -9.78 -15.30 8.58
C THR A 17 -10.51 -15.34 7.24
N LYS A 18 -10.18 -14.42 6.34
CA LYS A 18 -10.81 -14.26 5.02
C LYS A 18 -9.78 -14.31 3.92
N PHE A 19 -10.18 -14.88 2.79
CA PHE A 19 -9.35 -15.01 1.59
C PHE A 19 -10.20 -14.63 0.38
N ILE A 20 -9.61 -13.87 -0.53
CA ILE A 20 -10.19 -13.53 -1.84
C ILE A 20 -9.17 -14.04 -2.87
N CYS A 21 -9.59 -14.98 -3.72
CA CYS A 21 -8.73 -15.53 -4.77
C CYS A 21 -8.98 -14.78 -6.07
N MET A 22 -7.91 -14.32 -6.71
CA MET A 22 -7.91 -13.63 -7.99
C MET A 22 -6.95 -14.34 -8.96
N ASN A 23 -7.03 -14.00 -10.26
CA ASN A 23 -6.23 -14.67 -11.28
C ASN A 23 -4.81 -14.09 -11.43
N SER A 24 -4.59 -12.86 -10.98
CA SER A 24 -3.30 -12.17 -11.08
C SER A 24 -3.02 -11.28 -9.87
N GLY A 25 -1.75 -10.90 -9.70
CA GLY A 25 -1.34 -9.95 -8.68
C GLY A 25 -1.99 -8.58 -8.83
N SER A 26 -2.06 -8.06 -10.05
CA SER A 26 -2.72 -6.78 -10.33
C SER A 26 -4.21 -6.79 -9.97
N GLU A 27 -4.91 -7.90 -10.18
CA GLU A 27 -6.30 -8.05 -9.75
C GLU A 27 -6.42 -8.13 -8.23
N SER A 28 -5.53 -8.87 -7.57
CA SER A 28 -5.48 -8.96 -6.11
C SER A 28 -5.26 -7.58 -5.46
N VAL A 29 -4.31 -6.81 -5.97
CA VAL A 29 -4.05 -5.44 -5.51
C VAL A 29 -5.22 -4.52 -5.84
N THR A 30 -5.88 -4.69 -7.00
CA THR A 30 -7.10 -3.93 -7.33
C THR A 30 -8.20 -4.15 -6.29
N VAL A 31 -8.41 -5.39 -5.84
CA VAL A 31 -9.41 -5.70 -4.79
C VAL A 31 -8.99 -5.08 -3.45
N ALA A 32 -7.71 -5.17 -3.08
CA ALA A 32 -7.18 -4.57 -1.85
C ALA A 32 -7.38 -3.03 -1.86
N LEU A 33 -7.08 -2.37 -2.98
CA LEU A 33 -7.31 -0.93 -3.15
C LEU A 33 -8.80 -0.56 -3.11
N ARG A 34 -9.70 -1.43 -3.60
CA ARG A 34 -11.16 -1.23 -3.45
C ARG A 34 -11.60 -1.25 -1.99
N ILE A 35 -11.02 -2.11 -1.18
CA ILE A 35 -11.29 -2.17 0.26
C ILE A 35 -10.80 -0.88 0.93
N ALA A 36 -9.60 -0.41 0.58
CA ALA A 36 -9.05 0.84 1.10
C ALA A 36 -9.90 2.06 0.69
N ASP A 37 -10.38 2.09 -0.56
CA ASP A 37 -11.26 3.14 -1.10
C ASP A 37 -12.60 3.23 -0.34
N VAL A 38 -13.20 2.09 -0.02
CA VAL A 38 -14.41 2.06 0.81
C VAL A 38 -14.13 2.62 2.21
N ASN A 39 -13.00 2.27 2.81
CA ASN A 39 -12.58 2.83 4.09
C ASN A 39 -12.36 4.34 3.99
N ALA A 40 -11.67 4.80 2.95
CA ALA A 40 -11.43 6.23 2.72
C ALA A 40 -12.74 7.00 2.56
N ASN A 41 -13.68 6.47 1.75
CA ASN A 41 -15.00 7.07 1.61
C ASN A 41 -15.74 7.18 2.95
N ASN A 42 -15.70 6.14 3.79
CA ASN A 42 -16.35 6.17 5.11
C ASN A 42 -15.74 7.22 6.04
N LEU A 43 -14.42 7.46 5.94
CA LEU A 43 -13.70 8.38 6.82
C LEU A 43 -13.68 9.83 6.32
N THR A 44 -13.96 10.07 5.03
CA THR A 44 -13.98 11.41 4.43
C THR A 44 -15.36 11.92 4.07
N SER A 45 -16.40 11.08 4.22
CA SER A 45 -17.80 11.45 4.01
C SER A 45 -18.30 12.46 5.05
N LYS A 46 -19.45 13.08 4.77
CA LYS A 46 -20.10 14.05 5.65
C LYS A 46 -20.31 13.52 7.08
N GLY A 47 -19.82 14.23 8.06
CA GLY A 47 -19.87 13.88 9.49
C GLY A 47 -18.76 12.94 9.95
N ALA A 48 -17.87 12.50 9.06
CA ALA A 48 -16.75 11.63 9.41
C ALA A 48 -15.52 12.44 9.90
N ARG A 49 -14.54 11.71 10.47
CA ARG A 49 -13.33 12.31 11.08
C ARG A 49 -12.53 13.22 10.13
N TYR A 50 -12.50 12.88 8.85
CA TYR A 50 -11.76 13.59 7.81
C TYR A 50 -12.68 14.16 6.72
N GLU A 51 -13.86 14.63 7.10
CA GLU A 51 -14.85 15.16 6.16
C GLU A 51 -14.23 16.13 5.15
N GLY A 52 -14.38 15.81 3.85
CA GLY A 52 -13.94 16.68 2.76
C GLY A 52 -12.42 16.74 2.51
N TYR A 53 -11.61 15.93 3.21
CA TYR A 53 -10.17 15.91 2.97
C TYR A 53 -9.87 15.23 1.62
N PRO A 54 -8.95 15.79 0.81
CA PRO A 54 -8.44 15.10 -0.37
C PRO A 54 -7.73 13.81 0.03
N ILE A 55 -7.84 12.79 -0.83
CA ILE A 55 -7.33 11.46 -0.56
C ILE A 55 -5.98 11.26 -1.28
N LYS A 56 -4.97 10.83 -0.55
CA LYS A 56 -3.65 10.49 -1.08
C LYS A 56 -3.27 9.06 -0.70
N MET A 57 -2.43 8.43 -1.51
CA MET A 57 -1.84 7.10 -1.26
C MET A 57 -0.35 7.23 -0.99
N VAL A 58 0.20 6.32 -0.21
CA VAL A 58 1.64 6.27 0.08
C VAL A 58 2.21 4.96 -0.45
N SER A 59 3.32 5.03 -1.16
CA SER A 59 4.06 3.87 -1.66
C SER A 59 5.56 4.06 -1.48
N ILE A 60 6.31 2.97 -1.61
CA ILE A 60 7.77 3.01 -1.45
C ILE A 60 8.43 3.37 -2.79
N VAL A 61 9.51 4.16 -2.74
CA VAL A 61 10.33 4.46 -3.91
C VAL A 61 10.75 3.16 -4.61
N ARG A 62 10.56 3.08 -5.92
CA ARG A 62 10.79 1.93 -6.80
C ARG A 62 9.89 0.72 -6.54
N SER A 63 8.75 0.89 -5.87
CA SER A 63 7.78 -0.20 -5.69
C SER A 63 7.11 -0.62 -6.99
N PHE A 64 6.60 -1.85 -6.99
CA PHE A 64 5.77 -2.39 -8.06
C PHE A 64 4.57 -3.15 -7.49
N HIS A 65 3.37 -2.72 -7.84
CA HIS A 65 2.12 -3.26 -7.30
C HIS A 65 1.12 -3.71 -8.38
N GLY A 66 1.56 -3.73 -9.63
CA GLY A 66 0.75 -4.15 -10.79
C GLY A 66 0.54 -3.05 -11.82
N ARG A 67 -0.10 -3.43 -12.94
CA ARG A 67 -0.23 -2.60 -14.14
C ARG A 67 -1.67 -2.19 -14.47
N THR A 68 -2.67 -2.70 -13.74
CA THR A 68 -4.06 -2.26 -13.89
C THR A 68 -4.26 -0.89 -13.23
N ASP A 69 -5.31 -0.16 -13.58
CA ASP A 69 -5.50 1.27 -13.28
C ASP A 69 -5.04 1.73 -11.88
N ARG A 70 -5.68 1.29 -10.81
CA ARG A 70 -5.29 1.73 -9.46
C ARG A 70 -3.95 1.14 -8.96
N PRO A 71 -3.63 -0.15 -9.15
CA PRO A 71 -2.30 -0.69 -8.87
C PRO A 71 -1.18 0.05 -9.60
N ALA A 72 -1.38 0.44 -10.85
CA ALA A 72 -0.42 1.22 -11.62
C ALA A 72 -0.13 2.59 -10.98
N GLN A 73 -1.12 3.22 -10.34
CA GLN A 73 -0.96 4.52 -9.68
C GLN A 73 -0.01 4.48 -8.48
N ILE A 74 0.13 3.33 -7.81
CA ILE A 74 1.04 3.14 -6.68
C ILE A 74 2.32 2.39 -7.05
N SER A 75 2.50 2.04 -8.33
CA SER A 75 3.70 1.38 -8.87
C SER A 75 4.73 2.41 -9.33
N HIS A 76 5.59 2.90 -8.42
CA HIS A 76 6.57 3.93 -8.74
C HIS A 76 7.56 3.51 -9.83
N SER A 77 7.93 2.22 -9.91
CA SER A 77 8.87 1.72 -10.93
C SER A 77 8.38 1.90 -12.38
N CYS A 78 7.08 2.08 -12.58
CA CYS A 78 6.47 2.29 -13.90
C CYS A 78 6.00 3.73 -14.12
N LYS A 79 6.12 4.59 -13.10
CA LYS A 79 5.48 5.93 -13.09
C LYS A 79 5.93 6.79 -14.27
N ASP A 80 7.23 6.94 -14.48
CA ASP A 80 7.75 7.82 -15.54
C ASP A 80 7.24 7.43 -16.93
N GLY A 81 7.24 6.13 -17.23
CA GLY A 81 6.72 5.63 -18.51
C GLY A 81 5.20 5.82 -18.66
N TYR A 82 4.44 5.76 -17.58
CA TYR A 82 3.00 6.01 -17.61
C TYR A 82 2.68 7.50 -17.72
N ASP A 83 3.38 8.35 -17.00
CA ASP A 83 3.23 9.81 -17.08
C ASP A 83 3.58 10.33 -18.49
N GLU A 84 4.60 9.76 -19.13
CA GLU A 84 5.01 10.13 -20.49
C GLU A 84 4.02 9.67 -21.56
N ASN A 85 3.48 8.45 -21.43
CA ASN A 85 2.79 7.79 -22.55
C ASN A 85 1.27 7.66 -22.38
N LEU A 86 0.73 7.90 -21.18
CA LEU A 86 -0.69 7.70 -20.90
C LEU A 86 -1.37 8.98 -20.42
N ALA A 87 -2.28 9.52 -21.21
CA ALA A 87 -3.06 10.72 -20.85
C ALA A 87 -3.81 10.57 -19.51
N SER A 88 -4.24 9.37 -19.16
CA SER A 88 -4.92 9.09 -17.88
C SER A 88 -4.01 9.16 -16.65
N PHE A 89 -2.69 9.28 -16.83
CA PHE A 89 -1.73 9.40 -15.74
C PHE A 89 -1.15 10.82 -15.59
N GLN A 90 -1.41 11.69 -16.55
CA GLN A 90 -1.00 13.09 -16.47
C GLN A 90 -1.74 13.81 -15.34
N ASP A 91 -1.03 14.71 -14.67
CA ASP A 91 -1.56 15.58 -13.60
C ASP A 91 -2.12 14.84 -12.35
N ARG A 92 -1.72 13.61 -12.10
CA ARG A 92 -2.09 12.88 -10.90
C ARG A 92 -1.19 13.24 -9.73
N ASP A 93 -1.75 13.92 -8.74
CA ASP A 93 -1.06 14.35 -7.49
C ASP A 93 -1.56 13.59 -6.25
N ASN A 94 -1.92 12.34 -6.39
CA ASN A 94 -2.47 11.54 -5.29
C ASN A 94 -1.50 10.49 -4.71
N LEU A 95 -0.26 10.41 -5.23
CA LEU A 95 0.77 9.50 -4.75
C LEU A 95 1.88 10.25 -4.00
N ILE A 96 2.17 9.82 -2.78
CA ILE A 96 3.32 10.24 -1.99
C ILE A 96 4.31 9.09 -1.93
N LEU A 97 5.57 9.36 -2.22
CA LEU A 97 6.64 8.37 -2.22
C LEU A 97 7.52 8.54 -0.98
N VAL A 98 7.80 7.41 -0.32
CA VAL A 98 8.69 7.34 0.85
C VAL A 98 9.87 6.42 0.50
N PRO A 99 11.13 6.81 0.80
CA PRO A 99 12.26 5.90 0.64
C PRO A 99 12.10 4.65 1.52
N ALA A 100 12.56 3.50 1.03
CA ALA A 100 12.53 2.26 1.81
C ALA A 100 13.31 2.44 3.12
N ASN A 101 12.69 2.04 4.24
CA ASN A 101 13.26 2.07 5.57
C ASN A 101 13.55 3.48 6.15
N ASP A 102 13.07 4.53 5.52
CA ASP A 102 13.15 5.89 6.05
C ASP A 102 11.95 6.18 6.97
N VAL A 103 12.12 5.87 8.26
CA VAL A 103 11.10 6.09 9.29
C VAL A 103 10.82 7.59 9.49
N VAL A 104 11.83 8.44 9.29
CA VAL A 104 11.67 9.90 9.46
C VAL A 104 10.78 10.45 8.34
N ALA A 105 11.10 10.14 7.08
CA ALA A 105 10.27 10.55 5.95
C ALA A 105 8.83 10.00 6.05
N LEU A 106 8.67 8.77 6.55
CA LEU A 106 7.33 8.21 6.78
C LEU A 106 6.53 9.04 7.80
N ARG A 107 7.13 9.39 8.94
CA ARG A 107 6.49 10.22 9.97
C ARG A 107 6.12 11.61 9.45
N GLU A 108 7.03 12.24 8.73
CA GLU A 108 6.77 13.54 8.09
C GLU A 108 5.55 13.53 7.17
N VAL A 109 5.33 12.44 6.43
CA VAL A 109 4.13 12.29 5.58
C VAL A 109 2.85 12.29 6.42
N PHE A 110 2.82 11.59 7.56
CA PHE A 110 1.64 11.58 8.43
C PHE A 110 1.45 12.92 9.17
N GLU A 111 2.53 13.59 9.57
CA GLU A 111 2.46 14.95 10.14
C GLU A 111 1.92 15.95 9.11
N ARG A 112 2.38 15.87 7.86
CA ARG A 112 1.84 16.66 6.76
C ARG A 112 0.37 16.38 6.51
N ALA A 113 -0.07 15.13 6.61
CA ALA A 113 -1.48 14.76 6.43
C ALA A 113 -2.38 15.49 7.43
N VAL A 114 -1.91 15.68 8.67
CA VAL A 114 -2.63 16.47 9.69
C VAL A 114 -2.60 17.97 9.38
N ASN A 115 -1.43 18.50 9.06
CA ASN A 115 -1.22 19.95 8.87
C ASN A 115 -1.86 20.49 7.59
N GLU A 116 -1.72 19.75 6.48
CA GLU A 116 -2.23 20.11 5.15
C GLU A 116 -3.66 19.59 4.90
N LYS A 117 -4.23 18.84 5.85
CA LYS A 117 -5.61 18.31 5.82
C LYS A 117 -5.88 17.41 4.61
N PHE A 118 -5.11 16.37 4.43
CA PHE A 118 -5.42 15.28 3.51
C PHE A 118 -5.53 13.93 4.25
N PHE A 119 -6.27 12.99 3.69
CA PHE A 119 -6.40 11.64 4.24
C PHE A 119 -5.50 10.68 3.49
N ILE A 120 -4.69 9.90 4.21
CA ILE A 120 -3.91 8.81 3.64
C ILE A 120 -4.80 7.57 3.56
N GLU A 121 -5.19 7.19 2.35
CA GLU A 121 -6.04 6.01 2.11
C GLU A 121 -5.33 4.73 2.55
N LEU A 122 -4.08 4.57 2.10
CA LEU A 122 -3.27 3.40 2.44
C LEU A 122 -1.76 3.71 2.36
N VAL A 123 -0.98 2.87 3.02
CA VAL A 123 0.46 2.72 2.77
C VAL A 123 0.68 1.34 2.16
N ALA A 124 1.30 1.27 0.98
CA ALA A 124 1.66 0.02 0.29
C ALA A 124 3.14 -0.27 0.43
N VAL A 125 3.47 -1.51 0.82
CA VAL A 125 4.86 -1.99 0.91
C VAL A 125 5.00 -3.39 0.31
N GLU A 126 6.16 -3.67 -0.25
CA GLU A 126 6.61 -5.02 -0.57
C GLU A 126 7.56 -5.48 0.53
N PRO A 127 7.38 -6.63 1.19
CA PRO A 127 8.32 -7.12 2.22
C PRO A 127 9.76 -7.22 1.71
N VAL A 128 9.89 -7.65 0.45
CA VAL A 128 11.11 -7.58 -0.35
C VAL A 128 10.72 -7.04 -1.71
N GLN A 129 11.27 -5.90 -2.10
CA GLN A 129 10.97 -5.32 -3.40
C GLN A 129 11.42 -6.23 -4.54
N GLY A 130 10.57 -6.37 -5.53
CA GLY A 130 10.81 -7.19 -6.71
C GLY A 130 11.33 -6.37 -7.89
N GLU A 131 10.45 -6.01 -8.81
CA GLU A 131 10.79 -5.49 -10.14
C GLU A 131 11.57 -4.17 -10.13
N GLY A 132 11.20 -3.22 -9.32
CA GLY A 132 11.79 -1.86 -9.36
C GLY A 132 13.09 -1.72 -8.58
N ASN A 133 13.32 -2.56 -7.56
CA ASN A 133 14.49 -2.54 -6.70
C ASN A 133 14.76 -3.92 -6.09
N PRO A 134 15.18 -4.90 -6.90
CA PRO A 134 15.25 -6.30 -6.49
C PRO A 134 16.09 -6.52 -5.23
N GLY A 135 15.49 -7.20 -4.23
CA GLY A 135 16.18 -7.59 -3.01
C GLY A 135 16.19 -6.54 -1.89
N GLN A 136 15.62 -5.36 -2.10
CA GLN A 136 15.46 -4.38 -1.02
C GLN A 136 14.42 -4.87 -0.03
N CYS A 137 14.87 -5.27 1.16
CA CYS A 137 14.00 -5.70 2.25
C CYS A 137 13.46 -4.50 3.05
N ILE A 138 12.24 -4.62 3.53
CA ILE A 138 11.69 -3.71 4.53
C ILE A 138 12.18 -4.13 5.91
N ALA A 139 12.79 -3.20 6.62
CA ALA A 139 13.27 -3.41 7.98
C ALA A 139 12.09 -3.51 8.97
N ARG A 140 12.30 -4.24 10.05
CA ARG A 140 11.26 -4.52 11.05
C ARG A 140 10.73 -3.24 11.72
N ASP A 141 11.61 -2.33 12.05
CA ASP A 141 11.26 -1.04 12.67
C ASP A 141 10.42 -0.16 11.74
N PHE A 142 10.76 -0.13 10.45
CA PHE A 142 9.95 0.56 9.44
C PHE A 142 8.55 -0.07 9.31
N TYR A 143 8.47 -1.40 9.22
CA TYR A 143 7.19 -2.12 9.16
C TYR A 143 6.32 -1.82 10.38
N ASP A 144 6.90 -1.89 11.59
CA ASP A 144 6.19 -1.65 12.84
C ASP A 144 5.70 -0.19 12.92
N GLU A 145 6.48 0.79 12.43
CA GLU A 145 6.05 2.19 12.38
C GLU A 145 4.94 2.42 11.35
N VAL A 146 5.02 1.83 10.14
CA VAL A 146 3.91 1.89 9.18
C VAL A 146 2.62 1.37 9.82
N ARG A 147 2.69 0.21 10.48
CA ARG A 147 1.54 -0.40 11.13
C ARG A 147 0.95 0.47 12.23
N LYS A 148 1.80 1.11 13.03
CA LYS A 148 1.40 2.03 14.10
C LYS A 148 0.69 3.25 13.52
N LEU A 149 1.34 3.96 12.60
CA LEU A 149 0.83 5.20 12.02
C LEU A 149 -0.47 4.98 11.24
N THR A 150 -0.56 3.90 10.46
CA THR A 150 -1.80 3.57 9.73
C THR A 150 -2.95 3.27 10.68
N ASN A 151 -2.72 2.55 11.78
CA ASN A 151 -3.76 2.29 12.79
C ASN A 151 -4.23 3.59 13.47
N GLU A 152 -3.32 4.48 13.86
CA GLU A 152 -3.63 5.75 14.52
C GLU A 152 -4.40 6.70 13.58
N HIS A 153 -4.04 6.72 12.32
CA HIS A 153 -4.66 7.58 11.30
C HIS A 153 -5.99 7.01 10.77
N GLY A 154 -6.19 5.70 10.87
CA GLY A 154 -7.32 4.99 10.27
C GLY A 154 -7.10 4.62 8.80
N SER A 155 -5.87 4.69 8.34
CA SER A 155 -5.44 4.27 7.00
C SER A 155 -5.36 2.75 6.88
N MET A 156 -5.43 2.24 5.66
CA MET A 156 -5.16 0.83 5.40
C MET A 156 -3.65 0.58 5.23
N PHE A 157 -3.22 -0.62 5.60
CA PHE A 157 -1.86 -1.08 5.37
C PHE A 157 -1.87 -2.27 4.39
N LEU A 158 -1.33 -2.06 3.20
CA LEU A 158 -1.19 -3.09 2.17
C LEU A 158 0.22 -3.67 2.21
N VAL A 159 0.33 -4.96 2.52
CA VAL A 159 1.56 -5.74 2.40
C VAL A 159 1.46 -6.59 1.14
N ASP A 160 2.18 -6.19 0.10
CA ASP A 160 2.19 -6.87 -1.19
C ASP A 160 3.31 -7.90 -1.24
N SER A 161 2.96 -9.16 -1.03
CA SER A 161 3.90 -10.29 -1.04
C SER A 161 3.86 -11.09 -2.34
N ILE A 162 3.32 -10.56 -3.43
CA ILE A 162 3.12 -11.30 -4.68
C ILE A 162 4.45 -11.84 -5.22
N GLN A 163 5.51 -11.05 -5.20
CA GLN A 163 6.82 -11.49 -5.66
C GLN A 163 7.67 -12.17 -4.58
N ALA A 164 7.47 -11.84 -3.31
CA ALA A 164 8.27 -12.32 -2.18
C ALA A 164 7.60 -13.41 -1.34
N GLY A 165 6.28 -13.50 -1.35
CA GLY A 165 5.51 -14.47 -0.55
C GLY A 165 5.78 -15.92 -0.98
N ILE A 166 5.69 -16.86 -0.06
CA ILE A 166 5.96 -18.30 -0.25
C ILE A 166 7.45 -18.62 -0.51
N ARG A 167 8.22 -17.70 -1.13
CA ARG A 167 9.65 -17.91 -1.40
C ARG A 167 10.56 -17.52 -0.24
N GLY A 168 10.08 -16.69 0.68
CA GLY A 168 10.83 -16.10 1.78
C GLY A 168 10.40 -16.65 3.13
N GLN A 169 10.39 -17.96 3.28
CA GLN A 169 10.13 -18.63 4.57
C GLN A 169 11.41 -18.80 5.37
#